data_8afea87e662e532b650bd2c768bc8881
#
_entry.id   8afea87e662e532b650bd2c768bc8881
#
_cell.length_a   1.000
_cell.length_b   1.000
_cell.length_c   1.000
_cell.angle_alpha   90.00
_cell.angle_beta   90.00
_cell.angle_gamma   90.00
#
_symmetry.space_group_name_H-M   'P 1'
#
loop_
_entity.id
_entity.type
_entity.pdbx_description
1 polymer ?
#
loop_
_entity_poly.entity_id
_entity_poly.type
_entity_poly.pdbx_seq_one_letter_code
_entity_poly.pdbx_strand_id
1 'polypeptide(L)'
;MDIKSSAQNSWEYVHEITGGTMKSKKIGMQALKIAIGSSLAIYIANLCGLKYSLAAGSVALLTMVTTKWKTVKLSVARVVTFIISVLMALIIFSAVESEWMAYGIYVFFVVIIAEMLGWGATISVNALIGMHFLEVRDFEFDFIANEFMLVLIGITM
;
A
#
# COMPACT_ATOMS: atom_id res chain seq x y z
N MET A 1 55.62 -11.32 13.09
CA MET A 1 54.39 -10.68 13.60
C MET A 1 54.03 -9.62 12.59
N ASP A 2 53.01 -9.91 11.77
CA ASP A 2 52.83 -9.27 10.46
C ASP A 2 51.94 -8.01 10.63
N ILE A 3 52.58 -6.84 10.60
CA ILE A 3 51.91 -5.51 10.75
C ILE A 3 50.88 -5.29 9.62
N LYS A 4 51.06 -5.90 8.44
CA LYS A 4 50.12 -5.82 7.33
C LYS A 4 48.82 -6.56 7.61
N SER A 5 48.85 -7.71 8.28
CA SER A 5 47.65 -8.45 8.66
C SER A 5 46.79 -7.70 9.69
N SER A 6 47.40 -7.01 10.65
CA SER A 6 46.70 -6.23 11.68
C SER A 6 46.07 -4.96 11.08
N ALA A 7 46.72 -4.31 10.11
CA ALA A 7 46.14 -3.14 9.43
C ALA A 7 44.95 -3.55 8.55
N GLN A 8 45.02 -4.67 7.85
CA GLN A 8 43.96 -5.17 6.98
C GLN A 8 42.70 -5.51 7.77
N ASN A 9 42.87 -6.18 8.93
CA ASN A 9 41.74 -6.45 9.85
C ASN A 9 41.09 -5.20 10.42
N SER A 10 41.88 -4.15 10.71
CA SER A 10 41.32 -2.90 11.21
C SER A 10 40.50 -2.15 10.16
N TRP A 11 40.89 -2.16 8.89
CA TRP A 11 40.09 -1.57 7.80
C TRP A 11 38.80 -2.33 7.51
N GLU A 12 38.83 -3.65 7.59
CA GLU A 12 37.61 -4.48 7.46
C GLU A 12 36.61 -4.20 8.58
N TYR A 13 37.08 -4.07 9.84
CA TYR A 13 36.25 -3.68 10.98
C TYR A 13 35.63 -2.31 10.83
N VAL A 14 36.39 -1.32 10.39
CA VAL A 14 35.89 0.05 10.15
C VAL A 14 34.87 0.08 9.03
N HIS A 15 35.08 -0.72 7.97
CA HIS A 15 34.14 -0.82 6.85
C HIS A 15 32.81 -1.49 7.25
N GLU A 16 32.88 -2.50 8.10
CA GLU A 16 31.71 -3.20 8.64
C GLU A 16 30.88 -2.31 9.58
N ILE A 17 31.54 -1.59 10.49
CA ILE A 17 30.89 -0.65 11.43
C ILE A 17 30.29 0.54 10.67
N THR A 18 31.01 1.16 9.74
CA THR A 18 30.51 2.30 8.97
C THR A 18 29.45 1.91 7.97
N GLY A 19 29.53 0.74 7.35
CA GLY A 19 28.49 0.18 6.49
C GLY A 19 27.22 -0.12 7.26
N GLY A 20 27.33 -0.68 8.47
CA GLY A 20 26.22 -0.96 9.38
C GLY A 20 25.50 0.29 9.85
N THR A 21 26.25 1.33 10.25
CA THR A 21 25.67 2.60 10.71
C THR A 21 25.02 3.41 9.60
N MET A 22 25.60 3.42 8.39
CA MET A 22 24.97 4.07 7.22
C MET A 22 23.70 3.36 6.77
N LYS A 23 23.66 2.03 6.80
CA LYS A 23 22.49 1.23 6.49
C LYS A 23 21.38 1.47 7.52
N SER A 24 21.70 1.50 8.80
CA SER A 24 20.77 1.80 9.89
C SER A 24 20.17 3.20 9.79
N LYS A 25 20.99 4.23 9.51
CA LYS A 25 20.55 5.61 9.30
C LYS A 25 19.62 5.77 8.10
N LYS A 26 19.86 5.02 7.03
CA LYS A 26 19.03 5.00 5.83
C LYS A 26 17.67 4.34 6.10
N ILE A 27 17.64 3.25 6.85
CA ILE A 27 16.42 2.57 7.29
C ILE A 27 15.60 3.48 8.19
N GLY A 28 16.21 4.11 9.19
CA GLY A 28 15.54 5.04 10.10
C GLY A 28 14.89 6.23 9.36
N MET A 29 15.62 6.83 8.41
CA MET A 29 15.09 7.93 7.59
C MET A 29 13.93 7.48 6.68
N GLN A 30 13.97 6.27 6.17
CA GLN A 30 12.88 5.71 5.36
C GLN A 30 11.66 5.44 6.23
N ALA A 31 11.84 4.83 7.40
CA ALA A 31 10.77 4.58 8.36
C ALA A 31 10.08 5.88 8.81
N LEU A 32 10.86 6.92 9.10
CA LEU A 32 10.33 8.23 9.47
C LEU A 32 9.49 8.86 8.35
N LYS A 33 9.95 8.81 7.11
CA LYS A 33 9.20 9.31 5.95
C LYS A 33 7.87 8.58 5.77
N ILE A 34 7.87 7.26 5.90
CA ILE A 34 6.67 6.44 5.78
C ILE A 34 5.70 6.77 6.92
N ALA A 35 6.18 6.86 8.16
CA ALA A 35 5.36 7.18 9.32
C ALA A 35 4.71 8.56 9.20
N ILE A 36 5.48 9.59 8.84
CA ILE A 36 4.95 10.95 8.64
C ILE A 36 3.94 10.98 7.50
N GLY A 37 4.25 10.39 6.34
CA GLY A 37 3.38 10.42 5.17
C GLY A 37 2.07 9.66 5.39
N SER A 38 2.11 8.49 6.04
CA SER A 38 0.89 7.75 6.34
C SER A 38 0.02 8.46 7.39
N SER A 39 0.63 9.07 8.41
CA SER A 39 -0.10 9.88 9.41
C SER A 39 -0.73 11.12 8.78
N LEU A 40 -0.02 11.78 7.87
CA LEU A 40 -0.52 12.94 7.15
C LEU A 40 -1.69 12.58 6.23
N ALA A 41 -1.64 11.42 5.57
CA ALA A 41 -2.74 10.91 4.76
C ALA A 41 -4.01 10.71 5.59
N ILE A 42 -3.89 10.12 6.80
CA ILE A 42 -5.00 9.96 7.73
C ILE A 42 -5.56 11.33 8.14
N TYR A 43 -4.69 12.27 8.48
CA TYR A 43 -5.08 13.61 8.90
C TYR A 43 -5.87 14.34 7.81
N ILE A 44 -5.38 14.30 6.56
CA ILE A 44 -6.07 14.92 5.41
C ILE A 44 -7.41 14.24 5.14
N ALA A 45 -7.47 12.90 5.19
CA ALA A 45 -8.71 12.16 5.01
C ALA A 45 -9.76 12.53 6.08
N ASN A 46 -9.32 12.70 7.34
CA ASN A 46 -10.18 13.19 8.42
C ASN A 46 -10.65 14.62 8.20
N LEU A 47 -9.78 15.53 7.73
CA LEU A 47 -10.18 16.91 7.40
C LEU A 47 -11.21 16.96 6.27
N CYS A 48 -11.13 16.03 5.31
CA CYS A 48 -12.12 15.89 4.23
C CYS A 48 -13.42 15.22 4.70
N GLY A 49 -13.51 14.79 5.96
CA GLY A 49 -14.70 14.11 6.50
C GLY A 49 -14.94 12.72 5.92
N LEU A 50 -13.89 12.06 5.39
CA LEU A 50 -14.02 10.76 4.76
C LEU A 50 -14.25 9.65 5.81
N LYS A 51 -15.15 8.72 5.51
CA LYS A 51 -15.30 7.48 6.27
C LYS A 51 -14.05 6.62 6.05
N TYR A 52 -13.69 5.82 7.07
CA TYR A 52 -12.50 4.94 7.02
C TYR A 52 -11.17 5.67 6.74
N SER A 53 -11.00 6.87 7.26
CA SER A 53 -9.80 7.70 7.04
C SER A 53 -8.47 6.97 7.33
N LEU A 54 -8.47 5.96 8.22
CA LEU A 54 -7.32 5.10 8.51
C LEU A 54 -6.85 4.32 7.27
N ALA A 55 -7.76 4.00 6.35
CA ALA A 55 -7.41 3.33 5.10
C ALA A 55 -6.51 4.19 4.22
N ALA A 56 -6.68 5.52 4.21
CA ALA A 56 -5.78 6.43 3.49
C ALA A 56 -4.32 6.29 3.96
N GLY A 57 -4.11 6.13 5.27
CA GLY A 57 -2.78 5.86 5.83
C GLY A 57 -2.19 4.54 5.36
N SER A 58 -3.00 3.48 5.32
CA SER A 58 -2.58 2.17 4.81
C SER A 58 -2.21 2.22 3.32
N VAL A 59 -3.00 2.92 2.50
CA VAL A 59 -2.71 3.15 1.08
C VAL A 59 -1.42 3.95 0.90
N ALA A 60 -1.22 5.01 1.69
CA ALA A 60 0.01 5.81 1.67
C ALA A 60 1.24 4.99 2.05
N LEU A 61 1.16 4.18 3.11
CA LEU A 61 2.22 3.27 3.53
C LEU A 61 2.61 2.32 2.40
N LEU A 62 1.63 1.65 1.79
CA LEU A 62 1.86 0.72 0.68
C LEU A 62 2.40 1.43 -0.58
N THR A 63 2.08 2.72 -0.77
CA THR A 63 2.62 3.52 -1.87
C THR A 63 4.08 3.90 -1.64
N MET A 64 4.43 4.32 -0.43
CA MET A 64 5.78 4.78 -0.09
C MET A 64 6.82 3.66 -0.01
N VAL A 65 6.40 2.43 0.27
CA VAL A 65 7.29 1.25 0.29
C VAL A 65 7.74 0.88 -1.13
N THR A 66 7.02 1.29 -2.17
CA THR A 66 7.38 1.02 -3.56
C THR A 66 8.41 2.01 -4.10
N THR A 67 9.31 1.54 -4.98
CA THR A 67 10.47 2.32 -5.48
C THR A 67 10.06 3.47 -6.41
N LYS A 68 10.73 4.62 -6.29
CA LYS A 68 10.44 5.91 -6.94
C LYS A 68 10.13 5.88 -8.46
N TRP A 69 10.75 4.99 -9.24
CA TRP A 69 10.56 4.91 -10.69
C TRP A 69 9.25 4.24 -11.12
N LYS A 70 8.62 3.52 -10.21
CA LYS A 70 7.35 2.82 -10.47
C LYS A 70 6.12 3.62 -9.98
N THR A 71 6.32 4.76 -9.32
CA THR A 71 5.25 5.46 -8.59
C THR A 71 4.12 5.91 -9.53
N VAL A 72 4.41 6.59 -10.64
CA VAL A 72 3.37 7.08 -11.57
C VAL A 72 2.62 5.91 -12.22
N LYS A 73 3.36 4.91 -12.71
CA LYS A 73 2.75 3.71 -13.30
C LYS A 73 1.88 2.97 -12.28
N LEU A 74 2.36 2.88 -11.04
CA LEU A 74 1.62 2.24 -9.97
C LEU A 74 0.39 3.05 -9.53
N SER A 75 0.47 4.38 -9.54
CA SER A 75 -0.67 5.26 -9.24
C SER A 75 -1.79 5.06 -10.26
N VAL A 76 -1.46 5.07 -11.56
CA VAL A 76 -2.42 4.77 -12.62
C VAL A 76 -2.98 3.36 -12.48
N ALA A 77 -2.11 2.37 -12.23
CA ALA A 77 -2.53 0.99 -12.01
C ALA A 77 -3.53 0.88 -10.85
N ARG A 78 -3.32 1.59 -9.74
CA ARG A 78 -4.24 1.60 -8.58
C ARG A 78 -5.59 2.18 -8.92
N VAL A 79 -5.64 3.28 -9.68
CA VAL A 79 -6.91 3.88 -10.11
C VAL A 79 -7.68 2.92 -11.03
N VAL A 80 -6.99 2.32 -11.99
CA VAL A 80 -7.64 1.37 -12.92
C VAL A 80 -8.11 0.11 -12.18
N THR A 81 -7.27 -0.47 -11.34
CA THR A 81 -7.65 -1.66 -10.56
C THR A 81 -8.71 -1.36 -9.52
N PHE A 82 -8.78 -0.14 -8.97
CA PHE A 82 -9.88 0.29 -8.12
C PHE A 82 -11.22 0.18 -8.84
N ILE A 83 -11.33 0.71 -10.05
CA ILE A 83 -12.57 0.64 -10.85
C ILE A 83 -12.96 -0.82 -11.11
N ILE A 84 -12.00 -1.63 -11.50
CA ILE A 84 -12.22 -3.07 -11.73
C ILE A 84 -12.69 -3.76 -10.44
N SER A 85 -12.07 -3.44 -9.31
CA SER A 85 -12.39 -3.99 -7.99
C SER A 85 -13.80 -3.62 -7.54
N VAL A 86 -14.24 -2.38 -7.75
CA VAL A 86 -15.60 -1.93 -7.42
C VAL A 86 -16.64 -2.70 -8.25
N LEU A 87 -16.41 -2.85 -9.56
CA LEU A 87 -17.30 -3.62 -10.43
C LEU A 87 -17.38 -5.10 -10.01
N MET A 88 -16.24 -5.69 -9.66
CA MET A 88 -16.19 -7.07 -9.17
C MET A 88 -16.89 -7.23 -7.82
N ALA A 89 -16.68 -6.29 -6.90
CA ALA A 89 -17.33 -6.27 -5.60
C ALA A 89 -18.86 -6.19 -5.76
N LEU A 90 -19.35 -5.29 -6.62
CA LEU A 90 -20.77 -5.14 -6.89
C LEU A 90 -21.40 -6.46 -7.40
N ILE A 91 -20.75 -7.13 -8.35
CA ILE A 91 -21.27 -8.37 -8.91
C ILE A 91 -21.23 -9.51 -7.87
N ILE A 92 -20.12 -9.69 -7.18
CA ILE A 92 -19.91 -10.83 -6.28
C ILE A 92 -20.71 -10.66 -5.00
N PHE A 93 -20.70 -9.48 -4.37
CA PHE A 93 -21.36 -9.26 -3.10
C PHE A 93 -22.88 -9.13 -3.22
N SER A 94 -23.41 -8.87 -4.41
CA SER A 94 -24.84 -8.97 -4.69
C SER A 94 -25.31 -10.41 -4.96
N ALA A 95 -24.41 -11.28 -5.45
CA ALA A 95 -24.73 -12.65 -5.80
C ALA A 95 -24.52 -13.65 -4.65
N VAL A 96 -23.61 -13.35 -3.71
CA VAL A 96 -23.21 -14.27 -2.64
C VAL A 96 -23.56 -13.67 -1.27
N GLU A 97 -24.47 -14.33 -0.54
CA GLU A 97 -24.93 -13.89 0.78
C GLU A 97 -23.87 -14.10 1.86
N SER A 98 -23.10 -15.17 1.77
CA SER A 98 -22.09 -15.53 2.76
C SER A 98 -20.86 -14.64 2.64
N GLU A 99 -20.57 -13.83 3.67
CA GLU A 99 -19.50 -12.82 3.68
C GLU A 99 -18.12 -13.41 3.41
N TRP A 100 -17.76 -14.51 4.09
CA TRP A 100 -16.45 -15.13 3.93
C TRP A 100 -16.27 -15.77 2.53
N MET A 101 -17.34 -16.34 1.95
CA MET A 101 -17.29 -16.88 0.59
C MET A 101 -17.21 -15.73 -0.44
N ALA A 102 -18.04 -14.71 -0.28
CA ALA A 102 -18.05 -13.54 -1.16
C ALA A 102 -16.66 -12.88 -1.19
N TYR A 103 -16.05 -12.66 -0.02
CA TYR A 103 -14.71 -12.10 0.07
C TYR A 103 -13.64 -13.00 -0.55
N GLY A 104 -13.69 -14.30 -0.30
CA GLY A 104 -12.76 -15.27 -0.88
C GLY A 104 -12.81 -15.27 -2.41
N ILE A 105 -14.01 -15.30 -2.99
CA ILE A 105 -14.20 -15.23 -4.44
C ILE A 105 -13.70 -13.88 -5.00
N TYR A 106 -14.04 -12.79 -4.32
CA TYR A 106 -13.60 -11.45 -4.71
C TYR A 106 -12.06 -11.34 -4.75
N VAL A 107 -11.38 -11.72 -3.67
CA VAL A 107 -9.91 -11.67 -3.59
C VAL A 107 -9.28 -12.56 -4.65
N PHE A 108 -9.83 -13.76 -4.89
CA PHE A 108 -9.35 -14.67 -5.93
C PHE A 108 -9.32 -13.99 -7.31
N PHE A 109 -10.41 -13.35 -7.72
CA PHE A 109 -10.46 -12.64 -9.00
C PHE A 109 -9.57 -11.40 -9.02
N VAL A 110 -9.53 -10.62 -7.96
CA VAL A 110 -8.66 -9.44 -7.86
C VAL A 110 -7.19 -9.83 -8.02
N VAL A 111 -6.75 -10.93 -7.38
CA VAL A 111 -5.38 -11.43 -7.51
C VAL A 111 -5.10 -11.86 -8.95
N ILE A 112 -5.96 -12.66 -9.57
CA ILE A 112 -5.77 -13.12 -10.95
C ILE A 112 -5.65 -11.92 -11.90
N ILE A 113 -6.57 -10.97 -11.82
CA ILE A 113 -6.59 -9.80 -12.72
C ILE A 113 -5.33 -8.95 -12.50
N ALA A 114 -4.95 -8.68 -11.24
CA ALA A 114 -3.77 -7.89 -10.93
C ALA A 114 -2.47 -8.56 -11.40
N GLU A 115 -2.34 -9.87 -11.24
CA GLU A 115 -1.18 -10.63 -11.73
C GLU A 115 -1.14 -10.69 -13.25
N MET A 116 -2.27 -10.90 -13.94
CA MET A 116 -2.33 -10.89 -15.40
C MET A 116 -1.92 -9.53 -16.00
N LEU A 117 -2.26 -8.43 -15.32
CA LEU A 117 -1.87 -7.08 -15.72
C LEU A 117 -0.43 -6.72 -15.30
N GLY A 118 0.26 -7.56 -14.53
CA GLY A 118 1.57 -7.30 -13.95
C GLY A 118 1.55 -6.19 -12.88
N TRP A 119 0.42 -6.04 -12.18
CA TRP A 119 0.15 -5.01 -11.16
C TRP A 119 -0.05 -5.60 -9.77
N GLY A 120 0.64 -6.66 -9.43
CA GLY A 120 0.55 -7.36 -8.13
C GLY A 120 0.65 -6.43 -6.90
N ALA A 121 1.36 -5.30 -7.02
CA ALA A 121 1.45 -4.30 -5.94
C ALA A 121 0.11 -3.57 -5.64
N THR A 122 -0.93 -3.74 -6.45
CA THR A 122 -2.26 -3.16 -6.20
C THR A 122 -3.18 -4.09 -5.38
N ILE A 123 -2.83 -5.37 -5.26
CA ILE A 123 -3.67 -6.40 -4.63
C ILE A 123 -4.06 -6.00 -3.21
N SER A 124 -3.09 -5.61 -2.38
CA SER A 124 -3.34 -5.29 -0.97
C SER A 124 -4.29 -4.12 -0.78
N VAL A 125 -4.19 -3.09 -1.63
CA VAL A 125 -5.09 -1.92 -1.58
C VAL A 125 -6.49 -2.32 -2.00
N ASN A 126 -6.62 -3.09 -3.08
CA ASN A 126 -7.92 -3.51 -3.57
C ASN A 126 -8.60 -4.51 -2.63
N ALA A 127 -7.83 -5.40 -1.96
CA ALA A 127 -8.36 -6.29 -0.93
C ALA A 127 -8.91 -5.51 0.27
N LEU A 128 -8.21 -4.45 0.72
CA LEU A 128 -8.67 -3.57 1.78
C LEU A 128 -9.99 -2.87 1.40
N ILE A 129 -10.07 -2.34 0.19
CA ILE A 129 -11.27 -1.68 -0.34
C ILE A 129 -12.44 -2.69 -0.41
N GLY A 130 -12.17 -3.90 -0.88
CA GLY A 130 -13.17 -4.97 -0.91
C GLY A 130 -13.74 -5.31 0.47
N MET A 131 -12.94 -5.24 1.53
CA MET A 131 -13.44 -5.40 2.91
C MET A 131 -14.44 -4.31 3.28
N HIS A 132 -14.15 -3.05 2.94
CA HIS A 132 -15.09 -1.94 3.24
C HIS A 132 -16.41 -2.11 2.49
N PHE A 133 -16.38 -2.50 1.21
CA PHE A 133 -17.60 -2.78 0.44
C PHE A 133 -18.37 -3.98 1.00
N LEU A 134 -17.69 -4.99 1.50
CA LEU A 134 -18.34 -6.15 2.10
C LEU A 134 -19.01 -5.80 3.44
N GLU A 135 -18.33 -5.00 4.28
CA GLU A 135 -18.82 -4.58 5.59
C GLU A 135 -20.10 -3.72 5.48
N VAL A 136 -20.07 -2.76 4.56
CA VAL A 136 -21.19 -1.81 4.41
C VAL A 136 -22.25 -2.35 3.46
N ARG A 137 -21.88 -3.17 2.46
CA ARG A 137 -22.74 -3.63 1.35
C ARG A 137 -23.50 -2.50 0.68
N ASP A 138 -22.90 -1.30 0.71
CA ASP A 138 -23.43 -0.09 0.12
C ASP A 138 -22.62 0.24 -1.13
N PHE A 139 -23.32 0.36 -2.24
CA PHE A 139 -22.75 0.71 -3.55
C PHE A 139 -23.29 2.05 -4.05
N GLU A 140 -23.77 2.89 -3.11
CA GLU A 140 -24.15 4.24 -3.45
C GLU A 140 -22.93 5.04 -3.94
N PHE A 141 -23.20 5.98 -4.81
CA PHE A 141 -22.13 6.79 -5.43
C PHE A 141 -21.27 7.51 -4.39
N ASP A 142 -21.88 8.00 -3.30
CA ASP A 142 -21.19 8.69 -2.23
C ASP A 142 -20.18 7.81 -1.51
N PHE A 143 -20.50 6.53 -1.31
CA PHE A 143 -19.58 5.57 -0.70
C PHE A 143 -18.42 5.22 -1.66
N ILE A 144 -18.72 4.98 -2.93
CA ILE A 144 -17.69 4.73 -3.96
C ILE A 144 -16.75 5.93 -4.09
N ALA A 145 -17.30 7.15 -4.09
CA ALA A 145 -16.52 8.38 -4.14
C ALA A 145 -15.62 8.55 -2.90
N ASN A 146 -16.13 8.20 -1.72
CA ASN A 146 -15.34 8.20 -0.48
C ASN A 146 -14.14 7.26 -0.58
N GLU A 147 -14.33 6.01 -0.99
CA GLU A 147 -13.26 5.03 -1.16
C GLU A 147 -12.24 5.47 -2.23
N PHE A 148 -12.73 6.05 -3.33
CA PHE A 148 -11.86 6.61 -4.36
C PHE A 148 -10.99 7.76 -3.84
N MET A 149 -11.55 8.66 -3.04
CA MET A 149 -10.81 9.76 -2.42
C MET A 149 -9.74 9.25 -1.44
N LEU A 150 -10.03 8.20 -0.66
CA LEU A 150 -9.04 7.56 0.22
C LEU A 150 -7.85 7.03 -0.57
N VAL A 151 -8.10 6.38 -1.70
CA VAL A 151 -7.04 5.89 -2.60
C VAL A 151 -6.23 7.05 -3.17
N LEU A 152 -6.88 8.12 -3.64
CA LEU A 152 -6.19 9.29 -4.20
C LEU A 152 -5.30 9.98 -3.16
N ILE A 153 -5.80 10.22 -1.95
CA ILE A 153 -5.01 10.81 -0.86
C ILE A 153 -3.81 9.92 -0.55
N GLY A 154 -4.02 8.61 -0.43
CA GLY A 154 -2.94 7.67 -0.14
C GLY A 154 -1.88 7.57 -1.24
N ILE A 155 -2.25 7.78 -2.51
CA ILE A 155 -1.32 7.77 -3.64
C ILE A 155 -0.48 9.06 -3.71
N THR A 156 -1.06 10.20 -3.31
CA THR A 156 -0.41 11.52 -3.43
C THR A 156 0.60 11.80 -2.32
N MET A 157 0.58 11.05 -1.23
CA MET A 157 1.53 11.12 -0.13
C MET A 157 2.80 10.31 -0.39
#